data_4d49fc8f34e68eba3f7efbe5246da320
#
_entry.id   4d49fc8f34e68eba3f7efbe5246da320
#
_cell.length_a   1.000
_cell.length_b   1.000
_cell.length_c   1.000
_cell.angle_alpha   90.00
_cell.angle_beta   90.00
_cell.angle_gamma   90.00
#
_symmetry.space_group_name_H-M   'P 1'
#
loop_
_entity.id
_entity.type
_entity.pdbx_description
1 polymer ?
#
loop_
_entity_poly.entity_id
_entity_poly.type
_entity_poly.pdbx_seq_one_letter_code
_entity_poly.pdbx_strand_id
1 'polypeptide(L)'
;MQQKIIILDFGSQTTQLIGRRVRELDTFCEIMPYNKFPKDDPSVIGVILSGSPYSVHDPEAFKVDLSQFVGRLPVLGICYGAQFISNTLGGKVEKADSREYGRANLETVDTTNPLFKGFEQHSQVWMSHGDTITAIPDDFKVIGSTKDVTNAAFASMKQPVWAVQFHPEVFHTSQGKTLIKNFVVDICGSRQEWSAASFVDSTVAELKEQLGQDRVILGLSGGVDSSVAAVLLNRAIGDRLTCIFVDHGMLRKNEFTQVMNDYKVLGLNVIGVDASEKFFSDLAGVTEPEEKRKIIGRDFVEVFNAEAKKITDARWLAQGTIYPDRIESLNITGKVIKSHHNVGGLPKEMNLQLCEPLKWLFKDEVRRVGRQLGMPEHLITRHPFPGPGLAVRILGDITPEKVRILQDADDIYIRGLREYVDTDGETLYNKVWQAGAILLSTVRSVGVMGDERTYEHPVALRAVTSTDAMTADWAHLPYDFMAKVSNEIINKVRGVNRVCYDISSKPPATIEWE
;
A
#
# COMPACT_ATOMS: atom_id res chain seq x y z
N MET A 1 -24.30 -9.27 -11.33
CA MET A 1 -23.26 -8.30 -11.71
C MET A 1 -22.91 -7.53 -10.46
N GLN A 2 -21.64 -7.48 -10.11
CA GLN A 2 -21.14 -6.80 -8.90
C GLN A 2 -21.28 -5.28 -9.05
N GLN A 3 -21.97 -4.64 -8.09
CA GLN A 3 -22.11 -3.19 -8.08
C GLN A 3 -20.77 -2.52 -7.79
N LYS A 4 -20.50 -1.34 -8.40
CA LYS A 4 -19.29 -0.57 -8.18
C LYS A 4 -19.50 0.94 -8.14
N ILE A 5 -18.65 1.61 -7.36
CA ILE A 5 -18.45 3.06 -7.37
C ILE A 5 -17.27 3.37 -8.28
N ILE A 6 -17.42 4.32 -9.18
CA ILE A 6 -16.30 4.85 -9.99
C ILE A 6 -15.73 6.07 -9.27
N ILE A 7 -14.41 6.07 -9.10
CA ILE A 7 -13.66 7.20 -8.57
C ILE A 7 -12.83 7.77 -9.72
N LEU A 8 -13.18 8.97 -10.19
CA LEU A 8 -12.43 9.68 -11.20
C LEU A 8 -11.26 10.42 -10.55
N ASP A 9 -10.06 10.05 -10.93
CA ASP A 9 -8.82 10.56 -10.37
C ASP A 9 -8.34 11.80 -11.13
N PHE A 10 -8.26 12.92 -10.41
CA PHE A 10 -7.70 14.18 -10.86
C PHE A 10 -6.27 14.44 -10.32
N GLY A 11 -5.58 13.38 -9.89
CA GLY A 11 -4.19 13.43 -9.46
C GLY A 11 -3.98 13.77 -7.99
N SER A 12 -5.01 13.63 -7.16
CA SER A 12 -4.84 13.80 -5.73
C SER A 12 -4.02 12.67 -5.10
N GLN A 13 -3.15 13.02 -4.18
CA GLN A 13 -2.42 12.04 -3.36
C GLN A 13 -3.36 11.20 -2.48
N THR A 14 -4.57 11.71 -2.20
CA THR A 14 -5.56 11.05 -1.33
C THR A 14 -6.60 10.22 -2.09
N THR A 15 -6.53 10.13 -3.43
CA THR A 15 -7.51 9.37 -4.22
C THR A 15 -7.60 7.91 -3.77
N GLN A 16 -6.47 7.28 -3.47
CA GLN A 16 -6.45 5.90 -2.97
C GLN A 16 -7.15 5.75 -1.62
N LEU A 17 -7.12 6.79 -0.75
CA LEU A 17 -7.83 6.77 0.52
C LEU A 17 -9.35 6.80 0.32
N ILE A 18 -9.85 7.51 -0.70
CA ILE A 18 -11.28 7.46 -1.07
C ILE A 18 -11.65 6.01 -1.41
N GLY A 19 -10.86 5.35 -2.27
CA GLY A 19 -11.08 3.95 -2.63
C GLY A 19 -11.09 3.02 -1.41
N ARG A 20 -10.13 3.17 -0.50
CA ARG A 20 -10.08 2.38 0.74
C ARG A 20 -11.32 2.58 1.61
N ARG A 21 -11.81 3.83 1.76
CA ARG A 21 -13.04 4.12 2.52
C ARG A 21 -14.27 3.45 1.91
N VAL A 22 -14.37 3.43 0.58
CA VAL A 22 -15.46 2.72 -0.11
C VAL A 22 -15.36 1.20 0.12
N ARG A 23 -14.15 0.63 0.05
CA ARG A 23 -13.89 -0.80 0.29
C ARG A 23 -14.11 -1.22 1.75
N GLU A 24 -13.87 -0.33 2.71
CA GLU A 24 -14.20 -0.55 4.14
C GLU A 24 -15.72 -0.74 4.36
N LEU A 25 -16.55 -0.35 3.38
CA LEU A 25 -18.00 -0.54 3.37
C LEU A 25 -18.45 -1.77 2.55
N ASP A 26 -17.57 -2.73 2.37
CA ASP A 26 -17.83 -3.94 1.57
C ASP A 26 -18.41 -3.63 0.17
N THR A 27 -17.98 -2.53 -0.42
CA THR A 27 -18.41 -2.06 -1.74
C THR A 27 -17.21 -2.02 -2.69
N PHE A 28 -17.36 -2.64 -3.86
CA PHE A 28 -16.32 -2.56 -4.88
C PHE A 28 -16.22 -1.14 -5.46
N CYS A 29 -15.02 -0.66 -5.69
CA CYS A 29 -14.77 0.59 -6.41
C CYS A 29 -13.62 0.43 -7.38
N GLU A 30 -13.64 1.26 -8.40
CA GLU A 30 -12.60 1.35 -9.41
C GLU A 30 -12.12 2.79 -9.53
N ILE A 31 -10.81 2.99 -9.31
CA ILE A 31 -10.14 4.27 -9.51
C ILE A 31 -9.63 4.30 -10.94
N MET A 32 -9.98 5.33 -11.67
CA MET A 32 -9.57 5.49 -13.07
C MET A 32 -9.26 6.94 -13.40
N PRO A 33 -8.44 7.20 -14.43
CA PRO A 33 -8.19 8.55 -14.90
C PRO A 33 -9.48 9.31 -15.19
N TYR A 34 -9.51 10.60 -14.90
CA TYR A 34 -10.67 11.49 -15.00
C TYR A 34 -11.44 11.39 -16.34
N ASN A 35 -10.77 11.03 -17.43
CA ASN A 35 -11.30 10.97 -18.79
C ASN A 35 -11.70 9.55 -19.26
N LYS A 36 -11.75 8.57 -18.34
CA LYS A 36 -11.99 7.15 -18.65
C LYS A 36 -13.29 6.60 -18.07
N PHE A 37 -14.29 7.46 -17.84
CA PHE A 37 -15.57 7.02 -17.32
C PHE A 37 -16.24 5.96 -18.23
N PRO A 38 -16.68 4.81 -17.70
CA PRO A 38 -17.33 3.75 -18.47
C PRO A 38 -18.83 4.06 -18.67
N LYS A 39 -19.17 4.70 -19.81
CA LYS A 39 -20.50 5.26 -20.07
C LYS A 39 -21.66 4.27 -20.00
N ASP A 40 -21.43 3.02 -20.41
CA ASP A 40 -22.47 2.01 -20.63
C ASP A 40 -22.34 0.80 -19.68
N ASP A 41 -21.68 1.00 -18.53
CA ASP A 41 -21.53 -0.07 -17.53
C ASP A 41 -22.67 -0.04 -16.50
N PRO A 42 -23.62 -0.99 -16.58
CA PRO A 42 -24.77 -1.02 -15.68
C PRO A 42 -24.43 -1.40 -14.23
N SER A 43 -23.21 -1.83 -13.97
CA SER A 43 -22.74 -2.13 -12.62
C SER A 43 -22.38 -0.88 -11.82
N VAL A 44 -22.22 0.27 -12.48
CA VAL A 44 -21.89 1.54 -11.83
C VAL A 44 -23.11 2.11 -11.12
N ILE A 45 -23.03 2.29 -9.81
CA ILE A 45 -24.10 2.80 -8.97
C ILE A 45 -23.86 4.24 -8.45
N GLY A 46 -22.66 4.77 -8.62
CA GLY A 46 -22.31 6.14 -8.20
C GLY A 46 -20.92 6.54 -8.66
N VAL A 47 -20.67 7.86 -8.63
CA VAL A 47 -19.40 8.44 -9.08
C VAL A 47 -18.86 9.38 -8.01
N ILE A 48 -17.56 9.28 -7.72
CA ILE A 48 -16.84 10.20 -6.85
C ILE A 48 -15.78 10.92 -7.70
N LEU A 49 -15.74 12.24 -7.61
CA LEU A 49 -14.71 13.08 -8.22
C LEU A 49 -13.68 13.43 -7.14
N SER A 50 -12.42 13.06 -7.33
CA SER A 50 -11.37 13.25 -6.33
C SER A 50 -10.90 14.70 -6.23
N GLY A 51 -10.01 14.97 -5.28
CA GLY A 51 -9.21 16.19 -5.23
C GLY A 51 -8.17 16.25 -6.36
N SER A 52 -7.46 17.37 -6.44
CA SER A 52 -6.36 17.61 -7.37
C SER A 52 -5.36 18.60 -6.79
N PRO A 53 -4.07 18.55 -7.17
CA PRO A 53 -3.10 19.59 -6.87
C PRO A 53 -3.25 20.83 -7.78
N TYR A 54 -4.09 20.77 -8.82
CA TYR A 54 -4.30 21.83 -9.81
C TYR A 54 -5.50 22.72 -9.48
N SER A 55 -5.56 23.91 -10.10
CA SER A 55 -6.72 24.81 -10.08
C SER A 55 -7.67 24.51 -11.24
N VAL A 56 -8.97 24.74 -11.05
CA VAL A 56 -9.95 24.69 -12.15
C VAL A 56 -9.73 25.81 -13.20
N HIS A 57 -8.92 26.81 -12.86
CA HIS A 57 -8.56 27.94 -13.73
C HIS A 57 -7.23 27.74 -14.48
N ASP A 58 -6.51 26.66 -14.20
CA ASP A 58 -5.26 26.38 -14.91
C ASP A 58 -5.54 26.18 -16.42
N PRO A 59 -4.65 26.64 -17.32
CA PRO A 59 -4.81 26.45 -18.76
C PRO A 59 -4.98 24.99 -19.18
N GLU A 60 -4.37 24.08 -18.41
CA GLU A 60 -4.41 22.63 -18.58
C GLU A 60 -5.44 21.96 -17.65
N ALA A 61 -6.39 22.73 -17.08
CA ALA A 61 -7.42 22.18 -16.20
C ALA A 61 -8.15 20.99 -16.83
N PHE A 62 -8.46 20.00 -16.02
CA PHE A 62 -9.10 18.77 -16.47
C PHE A 62 -10.48 19.05 -17.07
N LYS A 63 -10.76 18.42 -18.21
CA LYS A 63 -12.04 18.52 -18.90
C LYS A 63 -12.77 17.19 -18.81
N VAL A 64 -13.87 17.18 -18.07
CA VAL A 64 -14.77 16.04 -17.94
C VAL A 64 -16.16 16.47 -18.38
N ASP A 65 -16.78 15.69 -19.23
CA ASP A 65 -18.17 15.90 -19.61
C ASP A 65 -19.07 15.29 -18.52
N LEU A 66 -19.57 16.15 -17.62
CA LEU A 66 -20.45 15.76 -16.52
C LEU A 66 -21.77 15.12 -16.99
N SER A 67 -22.23 15.41 -18.21
CA SER A 67 -23.47 14.85 -18.75
C SER A 67 -23.44 13.32 -18.89
N GLN A 68 -22.25 12.74 -18.85
CA GLN A 68 -22.07 11.28 -18.92
C GLN A 68 -22.66 10.55 -17.70
N PHE A 69 -22.75 11.22 -16.54
CA PHE A 69 -23.21 10.60 -15.30
C PHE A 69 -24.12 11.50 -14.44
N VAL A 70 -23.99 12.83 -14.49
CA VAL A 70 -24.90 13.76 -13.80
C VAL A 70 -26.32 13.61 -14.37
N GLY A 71 -27.32 13.54 -13.48
CA GLY A 71 -28.71 13.28 -13.83
C GLY A 71 -29.08 11.80 -14.00
N ARG A 72 -28.08 10.90 -14.04
CA ARG A 72 -28.29 9.45 -14.13
C ARG A 72 -27.81 8.69 -12.91
N LEU A 73 -26.74 9.14 -12.31
CA LEU A 73 -26.08 8.51 -11.16
C LEU A 73 -25.88 9.50 -10.03
N PRO A 74 -25.87 9.06 -8.78
CA PRO A 74 -25.37 9.86 -7.67
C PRO A 74 -23.92 10.27 -7.86
N VAL A 75 -23.60 11.55 -7.62
CA VAL A 75 -22.26 12.13 -7.78
C VAL A 75 -21.83 12.82 -6.50
N LEU A 76 -20.61 12.55 -6.03
CA LEU A 76 -19.96 13.24 -4.93
C LEU A 76 -18.66 13.89 -5.42
N GLY A 77 -18.57 15.23 -5.35
CA GLY A 77 -17.33 15.96 -5.57
C GLY A 77 -16.59 16.20 -4.26
N ILE A 78 -15.29 15.90 -4.21
CA ILE A 78 -14.43 16.11 -3.06
C ILE A 78 -13.34 17.12 -3.43
N CYS A 79 -13.20 18.21 -2.67
CA CYS A 79 -12.19 19.27 -2.83
C CYS A 79 -12.19 19.83 -4.26
N TYR A 80 -11.20 19.48 -5.09
CA TYR A 80 -11.19 19.87 -6.51
C TYR A 80 -12.44 19.39 -7.26
N GLY A 81 -12.92 18.18 -6.98
CA GLY A 81 -14.16 17.67 -7.56
C GLY A 81 -15.37 18.53 -7.26
N ALA A 82 -15.45 19.12 -6.05
CA ALA A 82 -16.48 20.08 -5.67
C ALA A 82 -16.32 21.41 -6.44
N GLN A 83 -15.11 21.92 -6.55
CA GLN A 83 -14.79 23.11 -7.34
C GLN A 83 -15.12 22.91 -8.82
N PHE A 84 -14.76 21.74 -9.36
CA PHE A 84 -15.04 21.39 -10.75
C PHE A 84 -16.56 21.34 -11.03
N ILE A 85 -17.36 20.71 -10.15
CA ILE A 85 -18.83 20.70 -10.25
C ILE A 85 -19.37 22.12 -10.22
N SER A 86 -18.96 22.93 -9.24
CA SER A 86 -19.43 24.30 -9.09
C SER A 86 -19.11 25.13 -10.34
N ASN A 87 -17.86 25.16 -10.77
CA ASN A 87 -17.40 25.93 -11.93
C ASN A 87 -18.08 25.49 -13.24
N THR A 88 -18.30 24.19 -13.43
CA THR A 88 -18.88 23.65 -14.67
C THR A 88 -20.40 23.90 -14.74
N LEU A 89 -21.09 23.92 -13.62
CA LEU A 89 -22.54 24.08 -13.55
C LEU A 89 -23.00 25.54 -13.29
N GLY A 90 -22.09 26.52 -13.38
CA GLY A 90 -22.43 27.94 -13.34
C GLY A 90 -22.22 28.63 -11.99
N GLY A 91 -21.58 27.95 -11.05
CA GLY A 91 -21.07 28.59 -9.82
C GLY A 91 -19.75 29.34 -10.08
N LYS A 92 -19.11 29.79 -9.00
CA LYS A 92 -17.88 30.58 -9.07
C LYS A 92 -16.84 30.02 -8.11
N VAL A 93 -15.63 29.81 -8.63
CA VAL A 93 -14.44 29.42 -7.88
C VAL A 93 -13.43 30.56 -8.01
N GLU A 94 -12.82 30.96 -6.94
CA GLU A 94 -11.83 32.04 -6.92
C GLU A 94 -10.62 31.63 -6.10
N LYS A 95 -9.49 32.22 -6.40
CA LYS A 95 -8.29 32.04 -5.59
C LYS A 95 -8.55 32.64 -4.21
N ALA A 96 -8.36 31.85 -3.17
CA ALA A 96 -8.54 32.33 -1.80
C ALA A 96 -7.45 33.35 -1.43
N ASP A 97 -7.83 34.39 -0.69
CA ASP A 97 -6.90 35.40 -0.17
C ASP A 97 -5.93 34.80 0.85
N SER A 98 -6.38 33.77 1.58
CA SER A 98 -5.57 32.95 2.47
C SER A 98 -5.74 31.47 2.09
N ARG A 99 -4.64 30.71 2.12
CA ARG A 99 -4.69 29.27 1.89
C ARG A 99 -5.33 28.60 3.09
N GLU A 100 -6.31 27.72 2.87
CA GLU A 100 -6.99 26.98 3.90
C GLU A 100 -6.41 25.57 3.99
N TYR A 101 -5.48 25.38 4.92
CA TYR A 101 -4.85 24.10 5.20
C TYR A 101 -5.00 23.75 6.67
N GLY A 102 -5.51 22.56 6.95
CA GLY A 102 -5.55 22.02 8.30
C GLY A 102 -6.95 21.73 8.81
N ARG A 103 -7.09 21.79 10.12
CA ARG A 103 -8.33 21.48 10.84
C ARG A 103 -9.28 22.66 10.82
N ALA A 104 -10.52 22.43 10.42
CA ALA A 104 -11.64 23.35 10.55
C ALA A 104 -12.83 22.63 11.22
N ASN A 105 -13.79 23.36 11.77
CA ASN A 105 -15.02 22.80 12.30
C ASN A 105 -16.21 23.25 11.47
N LEU A 106 -17.14 22.35 11.22
CA LEU A 106 -18.41 22.69 10.57
C LEU A 106 -19.28 23.52 11.52
N GLU A 107 -19.49 24.78 11.19
CA GLU A 107 -20.35 25.68 11.97
C GLU A 107 -21.84 25.37 11.76
N THR A 108 -22.21 25.09 10.52
CA THR A 108 -23.58 24.67 10.16
C THR A 108 -23.54 23.34 9.43
N VAL A 109 -24.49 22.47 9.75
CA VAL A 109 -24.69 21.16 9.09
C VAL A 109 -26.18 20.92 8.94
N ASP A 110 -26.65 20.75 7.69
CA ASP A 110 -28.02 20.30 7.40
C ASP A 110 -28.13 18.79 7.56
N THR A 111 -28.43 18.34 8.79
CA THR A 111 -28.59 16.91 9.10
C THR A 111 -29.83 16.27 8.49
N THR A 112 -30.72 17.05 7.87
CA THR A 112 -31.86 16.54 7.10
C THR A 112 -31.45 16.11 5.70
N ASN A 113 -30.30 16.60 5.21
CA ASN A 113 -29.72 16.14 3.96
C ASN A 113 -29.14 14.72 4.13
N PRO A 114 -29.43 13.78 3.22
CA PRO A 114 -28.98 12.39 3.34
C PRO A 114 -27.46 12.24 3.47
N LEU A 115 -26.67 13.13 2.87
CA LEU A 115 -25.20 13.08 2.98
C LEU A 115 -24.71 13.33 4.42
N PHE A 116 -25.39 14.20 5.18
CA PHE A 116 -25.05 14.56 6.56
C PHE A 116 -25.91 13.87 7.62
N LYS A 117 -26.64 12.83 7.24
CA LYS A 117 -27.42 12.06 8.22
C LYS A 117 -26.50 11.50 9.32
N GLY A 118 -26.83 11.80 10.56
CA GLY A 118 -26.08 11.35 11.75
C GLY A 118 -24.80 12.16 12.04
N PHE A 119 -24.62 13.30 11.38
CA PHE A 119 -23.51 14.22 11.71
C PHE A 119 -23.82 15.04 12.97
N GLU A 120 -22.76 15.30 13.73
CA GLU A 120 -22.79 16.19 14.87
C GLU A 120 -22.42 17.61 14.44
N GLN A 121 -23.02 18.60 15.05
CA GLN A 121 -22.64 20.00 14.92
C GLN A 121 -21.18 20.17 15.39
N HIS A 122 -20.45 21.09 14.77
CA HIS A 122 -19.05 21.40 15.08
C HIS A 122 -18.06 20.23 14.84
N SER A 123 -18.45 19.22 14.04
CA SER A 123 -17.54 18.14 13.64
C SER A 123 -16.30 18.69 12.95
N GLN A 124 -15.14 18.16 13.34
CA GLN A 124 -13.86 18.50 12.71
C GLN A 124 -13.77 17.94 11.29
N VAL A 125 -13.36 18.79 10.35
CA VAL A 125 -13.04 18.45 8.96
C VAL A 125 -11.63 18.89 8.60
N TRP A 126 -11.07 18.30 7.55
CA TRP A 126 -9.74 18.63 7.04
C TRP A 126 -9.85 19.40 5.74
N MET A 127 -9.34 20.62 5.74
CA MET A 127 -9.24 21.50 4.58
C MET A 127 -7.85 21.40 3.96
N SER A 128 -7.76 21.44 2.62
CA SER A 128 -6.49 21.41 1.87
C SER A 128 -6.68 21.98 0.49
N HIS A 129 -6.89 23.29 0.38
CA HIS A 129 -7.16 23.94 -0.91
C HIS A 129 -6.62 25.38 -0.98
N GLY A 130 -6.23 25.79 -2.19
CA GLY A 130 -5.79 27.16 -2.49
C GLY A 130 -6.86 28.00 -3.18
N ASP A 131 -7.88 27.38 -3.77
CA ASP A 131 -9.05 28.01 -4.37
C ASP A 131 -10.28 27.74 -3.51
N THR A 132 -11.22 28.70 -3.45
CA THR A 132 -12.45 28.56 -2.68
C THR A 132 -13.68 28.75 -3.57
N ILE A 133 -14.79 28.09 -3.22
CA ILE A 133 -16.07 28.22 -3.93
C ILE A 133 -16.80 29.43 -3.36
N THR A 134 -16.81 30.54 -4.09
CA THR A 134 -17.46 31.80 -3.68
C THR A 134 -18.94 31.85 -4.03
N ALA A 135 -19.37 31.12 -5.07
CA ALA A 135 -20.79 30.96 -5.40
C ALA A 135 -21.06 29.53 -5.87
N ILE A 136 -22.17 28.98 -5.41
CA ILE A 136 -22.70 27.69 -5.87
C ILE A 136 -23.64 27.91 -7.05
N PRO A 137 -23.89 26.90 -7.92
CA PRO A 137 -24.86 27.01 -9.00
C PRO A 137 -26.29 27.26 -8.49
N ASP A 138 -27.14 27.93 -9.28
CA ASP A 138 -28.50 28.37 -8.88
C ASP A 138 -29.39 27.22 -8.37
N ASP A 139 -29.22 26.01 -8.90
CA ASP A 139 -29.98 24.82 -8.53
C ASP A 139 -29.42 24.07 -7.31
N PHE A 140 -28.47 24.67 -6.59
CA PHE A 140 -27.87 24.06 -5.41
C PHE A 140 -28.19 24.84 -4.15
N LYS A 141 -28.13 24.15 -3.01
CA LYS A 141 -28.21 24.72 -1.68
C LYS A 141 -27.00 24.36 -0.85
N VAL A 142 -26.56 25.28 -0.01
CA VAL A 142 -25.53 25.01 1.01
C VAL A 142 -26.11 24.05 2.05
N ILE A 143 -25.36 22.98 2.37
CA ILE A 143 -25.72 21.98 3.38
C ILE A 143 -24.69 21.91 4.52
N GLY A 144 -23.57 22.63 4.42
CA GLY A 144 -22.57 22.75 5.47
C GLY A 144 -21.64 23.93 5.24
N SER A 145 -21.25 24.62 6.30
CA SER A 145 -20.29 25.72 6.29
C SER A 145 -19.29 25.61 7.43
N THR A 146 -18.09 26.17 7.24
CA THR A 146 -17.14 26.44 8.32
C THR A 146 -17.11 27.94 8.60
N LYS A 147 -16.33 28.37 9.58
CA LYS A 147 -16.16 29.79 9.90
C LYS A 147 -15.65 30.59 8.69
N ASP A 148 -14.73 30.00 7.92
CA ASP A 148 -14.00 30.67 6.85
C ASP A 148 -14.53 30.29 5.46
N VAL A 149 -15.23 29.15 5.31
CA VAL A 149 -15.78 28.63 4.04
C VAL A 149 -17.30 28.50 4.14
N THR A 150 -18.01 29.47 3.56
CA THR A 150 -19.49 29.46 3.54
C THR A 150 -20.03 28.28 2.74
N ASN A 151 -19.39 27.93 1.63
CA ASN A 151 -19.83 26.85 0.73
C ASN A 151 -19.00 25.58 0.94
N ALA A 152 -18.78 25.19 2.22
CA ALA A 152 -17.97 24.01 2.55
C ALA A 152 -18.62 22.69 2.11
N ALA A 153 -19.95 22.65 2.02
CA ALA A 153 -20.69 21.55 1.44
C ALA A 153 -22.00 22.05 0.82
N PHE A 154 -22.36 21.52 -0.34
CA PHE A 154 -23.58 21.90 -1.06
C PHE A 154 -24.13 20.71 -1.86
N ALA A 155 -25.44 20.75 -2.14
CA ALA A 155 -26.15 19.71 -2.86
C ALA A 155 -27.13 20.29 -3.85
N SER A 156 -27.31 19.63 -4.99
CA SER A 156 -28.34 19.99 -5.95
C SER A 156 -29.74 19.72 -5.40
N MET A 157 -30.66 20.63 -5.69
CA MET A 157 -32.08 20.48 -5.38
C MET A 157 -32.83 19.68 -6.44
N LYS A 158 -32.23 19.44 -7.60
CA LYS A 158 -32.89 18.80 -8.76
C LYS A 158 -32.26 17.46 -9.14
N GLN A 159 -30.99 17.27 -8.86
CA GLN A 159 -30.21 16.12 -9.31
C GLN A 159 -29.46 15.46 -8.14
N PRO A 160 -29.12 14.18 -8.21
CA PRO A 160 -28.39 13.48 -7.16
C PRO A 160 -26.89 13.87 -7.16
N VAL A 161 -26.60 15.15 -6.89
CA VAL A 161 -25.23 15.70 -6.87
C VAL A 161 -24.95 16.36 -5.55
N TRP A 162 -23.86 15.95 -4.91
CA TRP A 162 -23.32 16.48 -3.66
C TRP A 162 -21.87 16.91 -3.87
N ALA A 163 -21.43 17.86 -3.09
CA ALA A 163 -20.07 18.36 -3.14
C ALA A 163 -19.61 18.81 -1.75
N VAL A 164 -18.36 18.49 -1.41
CA VAL A 164 -17.71 18.90 -0.17
C VAL A 164 -16.32 19.47 -0.49
N GLN A 165 -15.99 20.63 0.08
CA GLN A 165 -14.70 21.27 -0.12
C GLN A 165 -13.59 20.61 0.71
N PHE A 166 -13.94 19.97 1.82
CA PHE A 166 -13.03 19.26 2.71
C PHE A 166 -12.82 17.80 2.26
N HIS A 167 -11.86 17.13 2.89
CA HIS A 167 -11.47 15.75 2.60
C HIS A 167 -12.10 14.77 3.62
N PRO A 168 -13.21 14.09 3.28
CA PRO A 168 -13.82 13.09 4.17
C PRO A 168 -13.03 11.79 4.27
N GLU A 169 -12.15 11.51 3.33
CA GLU A 169 -11.36 10.28 3.25
C GLU A 169 -10.20 10.23 4.26
N VAL A 170 -9.72 11.39 4.73
CA VAL A 170 -8.56 11.44 5.61
C VAL A 170 -8.94 11.26 7.08
N PHE A 171 -8.00 10.78 7.88
CA PHE A 171 -8.20 10.52 9.31
C PHE A 171 -8.62 11.75 10.12
N HIS A 172 -8.17 12.94 9.71
CA HIS A 172 -8.43 14.20 10.42
C HIS A 172 -9.88 14.71 10.28
N THR A 173 -10.66 14.15 9.35
CA THR A 173 -12.11 14.40 9.28
C THR A 173 -12.82 13.39 10.16
N SER A 174 -13.23 13.81 11.36
CA SER A 174 -13.72 12.92 12.43
C SER A 174 -14.89 12.03 12.01
N GLN A 175 -15.84 12.57 11.25
CA GLN A 175 -17.02 11.84 10.76
C GLN A 175 -16.96 11.55 9.25
N GLY A 176 -15.78 11.57 8.66
CA GLY A 176 -15.58 11.31 7.24
C GLY A 176 -16.06 9.93 6.79
N LYS A 177 -15.88 8.90 7.63
CA LYS A 177 -16.42 7.55 7.38
C LYS A 177 -17.95 7.55 7.29
N THR A 178 -18.62 8.30 8.15
CA THR A 178 -20.09 8.44 8.14
C THR A 178 -20.55 9.10 6.85
N LEU A 179 -19.88 10.15 6.38
CA LEU A 179 -20.21 10.83 5.13
C LEU A 179 -20.08 9.88 3.93
N ILE A 180 -18.97 9.19 3.82
CA ILE A 180 -18.73 8.24 2.72
C ILE A 180 -19.72 7.08 2.77
N LYS A 181 -20.05 6.57 3.99
CA LYS A 181 -21.10 5.56 4.16
C LYS A 181 -22.46 6.06 3.69
N ASN A 182 -22.87 7.26 4.10
CA ASN A 182 -24.13 7.85 3.67
C ASN A 182 -24.20 7.96 2.14
N PHE A 183 -23.11 8.39 1.51
CA PHE A 183 -23.07 8.46 0.04
C PHE A 183 -23.13 7.07 -0.60
N VAL A 184 -22.24 6.17 -0.22
CA VAL A 184 -22.06 4.85 -0.90
C VAL A 184 -23.23 3.90 -0.61
N VAL A 185 -23.65 3.81 0.66
CA VAL A 185 -24.66 2.83 1.09
C VAL A 185 -26.07 3.43 0.99
N ASP A 186 -26.30 4.59 1.60
CA ASP A 186 -27.66 5.12 1.75
C ASP A 186 -28.11 5.83 0.46
N ILE A 187 -27.24 6.58 -0.23
CA ILE A 187 -27.59 7.33 -1.46
C ILE A 187 -27.41 6.48 -2.72
N CYS A 188 -26.25 5.83 -2.90
CA CYS A 188 -26.01 4.99 -4.08
C CYS A 188 -26.68 3.62 -3.99
N GLY A 189 -27.14 3.18 -2.81
CA GLY A 189 -27.82 1.90 -2.61
C GLY A 189 -26.90 0.68 -2.79
N SER A 190 -25.66 0.78 -2.32
CA SER A 190 -24.74 -0.36 -2.37
C SER A 190 -25.27 -1.53 -1.55
N ARG A 191 -25.21 -2.73 -2.14
CA ARG A 191 -25.61 -3.99 -1.49
C ARG A 191 -24.52 -4.57 -0.59
N GLN A 192 -23.33 -3.93 -0.55
CA GLN A 192 -22.20 -4.34 0.29
C GLN A 192 -21.80 -5.83 0.10
N GLU A 193 -21.67 -6.26 -1.16
CA GLU A 193 -21.37 -7.65 -1.55
C GLU A 193 -19.88 -7.92 -1.77
N TRP A 194 -19.02 -6.91 -1.59
CA TRP A 194 -17.57 -7.06 -1.73
C TRP A 194 -16.98 -7.63 -0.44
N SER A 195 -16.69 -8.93 -0.43
CA SER A 195 -16.08 -9.61 0.72
C SER A 195 -14.89 -10.46 0.28
N ALA A 196 -14.03 -10.83 1.23
CA ALA A 196 -12.92 -11.74 0.95
C ALA A 196 -13.39 -13.09 0.40
N ALA A 197 -14.52 -13.61 0.89
CA ALA A 197 -15.10 -14.85 0.40
C ALA A 197 -15.60 -14.74 -1.04
N SER A 198 -16.42 -13.70 -1.34
CA SER A 198 -16.91 -13.48 -2.70
C SER A 198 -15.79 -13.22 -3.70
N PHE A 199 -14.73 -12.52 -3.27
CA PHE A 199 -13.53 -12.32 -4.08
C PHE A 199 -12.82 -13.63 -4.39
N VAL A 200 -12.59 -14.49 -3.39
CA VAL A 200 -11.92 -15.79 -3.59
C VAL A 200 -12.68 -16.63 -4.60
N ASP A 201 -13.99 -16.75 -4.44
CA ASP A 201 -14.81 -17.61 -5.30
C ASP A 201 -14.87 -17.09 -6.75
N SER A 202 -15.09 -15.78 -6.94
CA SER A 202 -15.09 -15.17 -8.27
C SER A 202 -13.73 -15.22 -8.95
N THR A 203 -12.65 -14.89 -8.22
CA THR A 203 -11.29 -14.89 -8.78
C THR A 203 -10.83 -16.30 -9.14
N VAL A 204 -11.13 -17.31 -8.32
CA VAL A 204 -10.82 -18.70 -8.66
C VAL A 204 -11.56 -19.15 -9.92
N ALA A 205 -12.83 -18.75 -10.10
CA ALA A 205 -13.60 -19.05 -11.31
C ALA A 205 -12.99 -18.36 -12.55
N GLU A 206 -12.70 -17.06 -12.46
CA GLU A 206 -12.06 -16.27 -13.52
C GLU A 206 -10.69 -16.84 -13.91
N LEU A 207 -9.85 -17.22 -12.92
CA LEU A 207 -8.54 -17.83 -13.17
C LEU A 207 -8.66 -19.18 -13.88
N LYS A 208 -9.64 -20.01 -13.51
CA LYS A 208 -9.89 -21.28 -14.20
C LYS A 208 -10.25 -21.08 -15.66
N GLU A 209 -11.09 -20.09 -15.96
CA GLU A 209 -11.48 -19.76 -17.32
C GLU A 209 -10.30 -19.15 -18.10
N GLN A 210 -9.60 -18.18 -17.53
CA GLN A 210 -8.47 -17.47 -18.17
C GLN A 210 -7.30 -18.40 -18.49
N LEU A 211 -6.92 -19.26 -17.54
CA LEU A 211 -5.73 -20.09 -17.64
C LEU A 211 -5.99 -21.44 -18.33
N GLY A 212 -7.24 -21.88 -18.39
CA GLY A 212 -7.63 -23.14 -19.03
C GLY A 212 -6.81 -24.33 -18.53
N GLN A 213 -6.05 -24.96 -19.44
CA GLN A 213 -5.16 -26.10 -19.13
C GLN A 213 -3.67 -25.70 -19.08
N ASP A 214 -3.37 -24.42 -19.24
CA ASP A 214 -1.99 -23.92 -19.30
C ASP A 214 -1.27 -24.00 -17.94
N ARG A 215 0.05 -24.06 -17.98
CA ARG A 215 0.92 -23.96 -16.81
C ARG A 215 1.30 -22.52 -16.52
N VAL A 216 1.42 -22.22 -15.23
CA VAL A 216 1.74 -20.91 -14.68
C VAL A 216 3.02 -20.97 -13.87
N ILE A 217 3.88 -19.99 -14.04
CA ILE A 217 5.06 -19.76 -13.21
C ILE A 217 4.78 -18.53 -12.32
N LEU A 218 5.18 -18.60 -11.06
CA LEU A 218 5.10 -17.50 -10.11
C LEU A 218 6.42 -17.31 -9.37
N GLY A 219 6.97 -16.10 -9.38
CA GLY A 219 8.06 -15.72 -8.50
C GLY A 219 7.56 -15.44 -7.09
N LEU A 220 8.07 -16.16 -6.10
CA LEU A 220 7.77 -15.92 -4.70
C LEU A 220 8.83 -14.99 -4.09
N SER A 221 8.38 -13.94 -3.40
CA SER A 221 9.26 -13.03 -2.64
C SER A 221 9.30 -13.33 -1.15
N GLY A 222 8.56 -14.37 -0.69
CA GLY A 222 8.34 -14.61 0.73
C GLY A 222 7.38 -13.61 1.39
N GLY A 223 6.89 -12.60 0.66
CA GLY A 223 5.92 -11.62 1.14
C GLY A 223 4.48 -12.11 1.07
N VAL A 224 3.57 -11.44 1.82
CA VAL A 224 2.16 -11.85 1.91
C VAL A 224 1.47 -11.85 0.53
N ASP A 225 1.76 -10.87 -0.34
CA ASP A 225 1.06 -10.73 -1.63
C ASP A 225 1.38 -11.90 -2.57
N SER A 226 2.66 -12.21 -2.78
CA SER A 226 3.06 -13.36 -3.59
C SER A 226 2.54 -14.68 -3.03
N SER A 227 2.50 -14.81 -1.69
CA SER A 227 1.97 -16.01 -1.03
C SER A 227 0.47 -16.17 -1.23
N VAL A 228 -0.32 -15.09 -1.10
CA VAL A 228 -1.78 -15.12 -1.34
C VAL A 228 -2.07 -15.40 -2.81
N ALA A 229 -1.31 -14.79 -3.74
CA ALA A 229 -1.42 -15.07 -5.18
C ALA A 229 -1.14 -16.55 -5.48
N ALA A 230 -0.10 -17.14 -4.86
CA ALA A 230 0.23 -18.56 -5.01
C ALA A 230 -0.91 -19.47 -4.55
N VAL A 231 -1.48 -19.21 -3.37
CA VAL A 231 -2.56 -20.04 -2.81
C VAL A 231 -3.85 -19.91 -3.64
N LEU A 232 -4.18 -18.70 -4.13
CA LEU A 232 -5.31 -18.50 -5.05
C LEU A 232 -5.15 -19.28 -6.35
N LEU A 233 -3.97 -19.17 -6.97
CA LEU A 233 -3.64 -19.89 -8.20
C LEU A 233 -3.65 -21.40 -7.98
N ASN A 234 -3.03 -21.88 -6.88
CA ASN A 234 -3.05 -23.29 -6.55
C ASN A 234 -4.48 -23.83 -6.38
N ARG A 235 -5.37 -23.05 -5.75
CA ARG A 235 -6.80 -23.41 -5.64
C ARG A 235 -7.52 -23.45 -7.00
N ALA A 236 -7.07 -22.62 -7.94
CA ALA A 236 -7.67 -22.56 -9.29
C ALA A 236 -7.16 -23.68 -10.21
N ILE A 237 -5.83 -23.93 -10.26
CA ILE A 237 -5.19 -24.77 -11.27
C ILE A 237 -4.35 -25.94 -10.71
N GLY A 238 -4.19 -26.03 -9.36
CA GLY A 238 -3.47 -27.13 -8.71
C GLY A 238 -2.02 -27.26 -9.16
N ASP A 239 -1.59 -28.47 -9.50
CA ASP A 239 -0.21 -28.84 -9.86
C ASP A 239 0.32 -28.15 -11.14
N ARG A 240 -0.52 -27.43 -11.86
CA ARG A 240 -0.11 -26.62 -13.02
C ARG A 240 0.54 -25.29 -12.63
N LEU A 241 0.53 -24.95 -11.35
CA LEU A 241 1.30 -23.86 -10.79
C LEU A 241 2.68 -24.34 -10.38
N THR A 242 3.73 -23.67 -10.84
CA THR A 242 5.09 -23.85 -10.34
C THR A 242 5.58 -22.51 -9.79
N CYS A 243 5.95 -22.50 -8.52
CA CYS A 243 6.49 -21.34 -7.85
C CYS A 243 8.02 -21.43 -7.80
N ILE A 244 8.71 -20.30 -7.93
CA ILE A 244 10.17 -20.21 -7.82
C ILE A 244 10.49 -19.24 -6.68
N PHE A 245 11.25 -19.70 -5.68
CA PHE A 245 11.71 -18.90 -4.55
C PHE A 245 13.24 -18.85 -4.55
N VAL A 246 13.80 -17.65 -4.66
CA VAL A 246 15.25 -17.43 -4.76
C VAL A 246 15.80 -16.98 -3.43
N ASP A 247 16.79 -17.71 -2.90
CA ASP A 247 17.65 -17.24 -1.83
C ASP A 247 18.84 -16.48 -2.42
N HIS A 248 18.84 -15.17 -2.21
CA HIS A 248 19.94 -14.28 -2.62
C HIS A 248 21.00 -14.12 -1.52
N GLY A 249 20.93 -14.89 -0.44
CA GLY A 249 21.87 -14.86 0.68
C GLY A 249 21.65 -13.71 1.68
N MET A 250 20.72 -12.77 1.41
CA MET A 250 20.44 -11.60 2.24
C MET A 250 19.02 -11.63 2.82
N LEU A 251 18.41 -12.82 2.89
CA LEU A 251 17.17 -13.06 3.63
C LEU A 251 17.42 -12.98 5.14
N ARG A 252 16.36 -12.89 5.95
CA ARG A 252 16.45 -12.99 7.40
C ARG A 252 16.99 -14.37 7.81
N LYS A 253 17.47 -14.46 9.03
CA LYS A 253 17.98 -15.73 9.58
C LYS A 253 16.93 -16.85 9.45
N ASN A 254 17.36 -17.99 8.87
CA ASN A 254 16.52 -19.19 8.64
C ASN A 254 15.27 -18.96 7.76
N GLU A 255 15.12 -17.78 7.15
CA GLU A 255 13.91 -17.42 6.41
C GLU A 255 13.67 -18.34 5.22
N PHE A 256 14.70 -18.69 4.45
CA PHE A 256 14.56 -19.58 3.30
C PHE A 256 13.94 -20.92 3.71
N THR A 257 14.52 -21.58 4.72
CA THR A 257 14.02 -22.87 5.21
C THR A 257 12.62 -22.77 5.77
N GLN A 258 12.33 -21.71 6.53
CA GLN A 258 11.00 -21.49 7.12
C GLN A 258 9.95 -21.29 6.03
N VAL A 259 10.21 -20.44 5.06
CA VAL A 259 9.29 -20.14 3.95
C VAL A 259 9.05 -21.39 3.09
N MET A 260 10.08 -22.18 2.79
CA MET A 260 9.93 -23.44 2.05
C MET A 260 9.05 -24.44 2.79
N ASN A 261 9.20 -24.54 4.12
CA ASN A 261 8.35 -25.40 4.94
C ASN A 261 6.90 -24.92 4.97
N ASP A 262 6.67 -23.61 5.14
CA ASP A 262 5.33 -23.03 5.15
C ASP A 262 4.61 -23.29 3.82
N TYR A 263 5.29 -23.11 2.70
CA TYR A 263 4.72 -23.36 1.38
C TYR A 263 4.43 -24.84 1.11
N LYS A 264 5.27 -25.73 1.65
CA LYS A 264 5.01 -27.18 1.59
C LYS A 264 3.73 -27.55 2.35
N VAL A 265 3.50 -26.96 3.55
CA VAL A 265 2.27 -27.16 4.31
C VAL A 265 1.05 -26.64 3.56
N LEU A 266 1.19 -25.55 2.78
CA LEU A 266 0.14 -25.01 1.92
C LEU A 266 -0.09 -25.83 0.63
N GLY A 267 0.65 -26.91 0.41
CA GLY A 267 0.52 -27.76 -0.77
C GLY A 267 1.00 -27.12 -2.07
N LEU A 268 1.90 -26.13 -1.99
CA LEU A 268 2.44 -25.45 -3.15
C LEU A 268 3.64 -26.21 -3.74
N ASN A 269 3.70 -26.29 -5.06
CA ASN A 269 4.86 -26.79 -5.79
C ASN A 269 5.90 -25.66 -5.92
N VAL A 270 6.94 -25.67 -5.08
CA VAL A 270 7.96 -24.60 -5.00
C VAL A 270 9.34 -25.14 -5.31
N ILE A 271 10.01 -24.52 -6.26
CA ILE A 271 11.43 -24.70 -6.55
C ILE A 271 12.19 -23.64 -5.74
N GLY A 272 12.93 -24.09 -4.73
CA GLY A 272 13.85 -23.23 -3.96
C GLY A 272 15.21 -23.19 -4.66
N VAL A 273 15.74 -22.00 -4.90
CA VAL A 273 17.02 -21.79 -5.59
C VAL A 273 17.96 -21.04 -4.67
N ASP A 274 19.03 -21.67 -4.22
CA ASP A 274 20.12 -20.98 -3.54
C ASP A 274 21.06 -20.36 -4.60
N ALA A 275 21.04 -19.04 -4.66
CA ALA A 275 21.90 -18.24 -5.55
C ALA A 275 22.82 -17.29 -4.76
N SER A 276 22.95 -17.50 -3.45
CA SER A 276 23.66 -16.62 -2.52
C SER A 276 25.08 -16.32 -2.98
N GLU A 277 25.80 -17.31 -3.50
CA GLU A 277 27.18 -17.18 -3.97
C GLU A 277 27.30 -16.18 -5.14
N LYS A 278 26.37 -16.25 -6.11
CA LYS A 278 26.30 -15.30 -7.23
C LYS A 278 26.09 -13.87 -6.74
N PHE A 279 25.09 -13.66 -5.87
CA PHE A 279 24.77 -12.33 -5.38
C PHE A 279 25.91 -11.73 -4.56
N PHE A 280 26.56 -12.49 -3.68
CA PHE A 280 27.72 -12.01 -2.95
C PHE A 280 28.90 -11.68 -3.86
N SER A 281 29.13 -12.47 -4.91
CA SER A 281 30.18 -12.21 -5.89
C SER A 281 29.96 -10.91 -6.65
N ASP A 282 28.73 -10.67 -7.13
CA ASP A 282 28.40 -9.50 -7.94
C ASP A 282 28.26 -8.21 -7.11
N LEU A 283 28.00 -8.33 -5.81
CA LEU A 283 27.95 -7.21 -4.86
C LEU A 283 29.30 -6.89 -4.20
N ALA A 284 30.35 -7.66 -4.50
CA ALA A 284 31.65 -7.47 -3.85
C ALA A 284 32.21 -6.05 -4.09
N GLY A 285 32.45 -5.30 -2.99
CA GLY A 285 32.98 -3.94 -3.02
C GLY A 285 31.97 -2.85 -3.43
N VAL A 286 30.69 -3.19 -3.67
CA VAL A 286 29.65 -2.23 -4.01
C VAL A 286 29.12 -1.57 -2.73
N THR A 287 29.21 -0.24 -2.65
CA THR A 287 28.82 0.54 -1.47
C THR A 287 27.61 1.44 -1.73
N GLU A 288 27.39 1.86 -2.98
CA GLU A 288 26.33 2.79 -3.32
C GLU A 288 24.93 2.11 -3.29
N PRO A 289 23.96 2.63 -2.53
CA PRO A 289 22.66 1.98 -2.33
C PRO A 289 21.91 1.67 -3.61
N GLU A 290 21.88 2.62 -4.53
CA GLU A 290 21.16 2.45 -5.80
C GLU A 290 21.85 1.42 -6.73
N GLU A 291 23.16 1.32 -6.65
CA GLU A 291 23.91 0.30 -7.40
C GLU A 291 23.66 -1.10 -6.83
N LYS A 292 23.65 -1.26 -5.50
CA LYS A 292 23.23 -2.50 -4.83
C LYS A 292 21.85 -2.95 -5.34
N ARG A 293 20.87 -2.04 -5.33
CA ARG A 293 19.49 -2.34 -5.79
C ARG A 293 19.45 -2.80 -7.25
N LYS A 294 20.22 -2.16 -8.14
CA LYS A 294 20.28 -2.51 -9.56
C LYS A 294 20.90 -3.89 -9.78
N ILE A 295 22.00 -4.19 -9.09
CA ILE A 295 22.67 -5.50 -9.17
C ILE A 295 21.74 -6.60 -8.67
N ILE A 296 21.16 -6.43 -7.47
CA ILE A 296 20.24 -7.41 -6.88
C ILE A 296 19.03 -7.65 -7.80
N GLY A 297 18.46 -6.58 -8.34
CA GLY A 297 17.32 -6.68 -9.27
C GLY A 297 17.67 -7.43 -10.54
N ARG A 298 18.83 -7.13 -11.16
CA ARG A 298 19.36 -7.83 -12.34
C ARG A 298 19.56 -9.31 -12.05
N ASP A 299 20.28 -9.62 -10.99
CA ASP A 299 20.66 -11.00 -10.66
C ASP A 299 19.44 -11.85 -10.29
N PHE A 300 18.46 -11.26 -9.59
CA PHE A 300 17.19 -11.92 -9.32
C PHE A 300 16.47 -12.32 -10.62
N VAL A 301 16.40 -11.38 -11.59
CA VAL A 301 15.80 -11.65 -12.90
C VAL A 301 16.57 -12.73 -13.67
N GLU A 302 17.89 -12.70 -13.65
CA GLU A 302 18.73 -13.73 -14.33
C GLU A 302 18.49 -15.12 -13.72
N VAL A 303 18.55 -15.25 -12.40
CA VAL A 303 18.31 -16.52 -11.69
C VAL A 303 16.90 -17.03 -11.93
N PHE A 304 15.91 -16.15 -11.77
CA PHE A 304 14.51 -16.51 -12.03
C PHE A 304 14.30 -17.00 -13.46
N ASN A 305 14.86 -16.30 -14.45
CA ASN A 305 14.74 -16.66 -15.86
C ASN A 305 15.42 -17.98 -16.18
N ALA A 306 16.58 -18.25 -15.56
CA ALA A 306 17.28 -19.52 -15.75
C ALA A 306 16.44 -20.71 -15.25
N GLU A 307 15.74 -20.56 -14.13
CA GLU A 307 14.83 -21.59 -13.60
C GLU A 307 13.55 -21.69 -14.42
N ALA A 308 12.94 -20.56 -14.77
CA ALA A 308 11.71 -20.50 -15.54
C ALA A 308 11.86 -21.16 -16.92
N LYS A 309 13.01 -21.01 -17.58
CA LYS A 309 13.32 -21.66 -18.88
C LYS A 309 13.33 -23.19 -18.82
N LYS A 310 13.53 -23.78 -17.64
CA LYS A 310 13.45 -25.25 -17.47
C LYS A 310 12.00 -25.76 -17.52
N ILE A 311 11.01 -24.86 -17.37
CA ILE A 311 9.57 -25.17 -17.41
C ILE A 311 9.06 -24.81 -18.81
N THR A 312 9.32 -25.68 -19.78
CA THR A 312 9.17 -25.39 -21.22
C THR A 312 7.72 -25.27 -21.68
N ASP A 313 6.76 -25.79 -20.93
CA ASP A 313 5.33 -25.78 -21.22
C ASP A 313 4.52 -24.70 -20.50
N ALA A 314 5.21 -23.80 -19.79
CA ALA A 314 4.56 -22.65 -19.17
C ALA A 314 4.13 -21.61 -20.22
N ARG A 315 2.92 -21.06 -20.02
CA ARG A 315 2.34 -20.01 -20.88
C ARG A 315 2.11 -18.70 -20.14
N TRP A 316 2.09 -18.73 -18.82
CA TRP A 316 1.73 -17.60 -17.98
C TRP A 316 2.77 -17.33 -16.91
N LEU A 317 3.05 -16.05 -16.71
CA LEU A 317 3.75 -15.55 -15.54
C LEU A 317 2.74 -14.88 -14.62
N ALA A 318 2.66 -15.36 -13.39
CA ALA A 318 1.86 -14.71 -12.37
C ALA A 318 2.68 -13.73 -11.54
N GLN A 319 2.05 -12.64 -11.12
CA GLN A 319 2.63 -11.61 -10.25
C GLN A 319 1.67 -11.27 -9.12
N GLY A 320 2.23 -10.96 -7.94
CA GLY A 320 1.49 -10.51 -6.77
C GLY A 320 1.19 -9.01 -6.78
N THR A 321 1.04 -8.38 -7.96
CA THR A 321 0.67 -6.97 -8.11
C THR A 321 -0.64 -6.68 -7.41
N ILE A 322 -0.69 -5.66 -6.57
CA ILE A 322 -1.88 -5.20 -5.87
C ILE A 322 -2.42 -3.90 -6.45
N TYR A 323 -3.60 -3.49 -6.00
CA TYR A 323 -4.30 -2.35 -6.60
C TYR A 323 -3.54 -1.01 -6.52
N PRO A 324 -2.91 -0.64 -5.40
CA PRO A 324 -2.05 0.55 -5.32
C PRO A 324 -0.93 0.56 -6.38
N ASP A 325 -0.23 -0.56 -6.57
CA ASP A 325 0.85 -0.67 -7.56
C ASP A 325 0.34 -0.38 -8.98
N ARG A 326 -0.85 -0.88 -9.29
CA ARG A 326 -1.51 -0.64 -10.58
C ARG A 326 -1.90 0.82 -10.78
N ILE A 327 -2.43 1.48 -9.75
CA ILE A 327 -2.78 2.90 -9.81
C ILE A 327 -1.52 3.76 -10.00
N GLU A 328 -0.46 3.49 -9.24
CA GLU A 328 0.80 4.22 -9.32
C GLU A 328 1.54 4.00 -10.65
N SER A 329 1.31 2.88 -11.32
CA SER A 329 1.88 2.61 -12.64
C SER A 329 1.25 3.45 -13.77
N LEU A 330 0.08 4.06 -13.53
CA LEU A 330 -0.63 4.91 -14.48
C LEU A 330 -0.46 6.39 -14.08
N ASN A 331 -0.17 7.26 -15.05
CA ASN A 331 -0.29 8.69 -14.79
C ASN A 331 -1.76 9.14 -14.91
N ILE A 332 -2.02 10.40 -14.51
CA ILE A 332 -3.36 11.03 -14.56
C ILE A 332 -3.98 10.97 -15.97
N THR A 333 -3.16 10.87 -17.01
CA THR A 333 -3.61 10.75 -18.41
C THR A 333 -3.76 9.28 -18.85
N GLY A 334 -3.47 8.31 -17.97
CA GLY A 334 -3.53 6.88 -18.27
C GLY A 334 -2.32 6.34 -19.03
N LYS A 335 -1.21 7.08 -19.08
CA LYS A 335 0.07 6.58 -19.62
C LYS A 335 0.86 5.90 -18.51
N VAL A 336 1.47 4.76 -18.80
CA VAL A 336 2.32 4.02 -17.85
C VAL A 336 3.58 4.83 -17.55
N ILE A 337 3.77 5.20 -16.26
CA ILE A 337 4.95 5.97 -15.80
C ILE A 337 6.03 5.06 -15.22
N LYS A 338 5.65 3.99 -14.52
CA LYS A 338 6.58 3.12 -13.80
C LYS A 338 6.44 1.67 -14.25
N SER A 339 7.55 1.10 -14.69
CA SER A 339 7.70 -0.33 -14.95
C SER A 339 8.33 -1.08 -13.76
N HIS A 340 8.40 -0.46 -12.56
CA HIS A 340 9.22 -0.96 -11.45
C HIS A 340 8.69 -2.21 -10.75
N HIS A 341 7.40 -2.52 -10.90
CA HIS A 341 6.81 -3.76 -10.40
C HIS A 341 6.67 -4.84 -11.46
N ASN A 342 6.83 -4.48 -12.73
CA ASN A 342 7.07 -5.47 -13.75
C ASN A 342 8.49 -6.00 -13.54
N VAL A 343 8.65 -7.29 -13.50
CA VAL A 343 9.93 -7.96 -13.69
C VAL A 343 10.43 -7.54 -15.07
N GLY A 344 11.01 -6.34 -15.13
CA GLY A 344 11.45 -5.64 -16.35
C GLY A 344 12.69 -6.29 -16.98
N GLY A 345 12.75 -7.59 -16.93
CA GLY A 345 13.82 -8.42 -17.44
C GLY A 345 13.37 -9.80 -17.86
N LEU A 346 12.05 -10.05 -17.93
CA LEU A 346 11.61 -11.31 -18.55
C LEU A 346 12.15 -11.36 -19.97
N PRO A 347 12.79 -12.47 -20.38
CA PRO A 347 13.23 -12.61 -21.73
C PRO A 347 12.02 -12.46 -22.64
N LYS A 348 12.06 -11.51 -23.56
CA LYS A 348 11.05 -11.38 -24.64
C LYS A 348 10.87 -12.70 -25.40
N GLU A 349 11.86 -13.57 -25.27
CA GLU A 349 11.95 -14.92 -25.84
C GLU A 349 10.96 -15.92 -25.22
N MET A 350 10.49 -15.74 -23.97
CA MET A 350 9.59 -16.71 -23.32
C MET A 350 8.12 -16.53 -23.69
N ASN A 351 7.72 -15.41 -24.27
CA ASN A 351 6.36 -15.14 -24.74
C ASN A 351 5.26 -15.45 -23.70
N LEU A 352 5.56 -15.28 -22.40
CA LEU A 352 4.61 -15.54 -21.31
C LEU A 352 3.56 -14.42 -21.22
N GLN A 353 2.32 -14.81 -21.03
CA GLN A 353 1.24 -13.89 -20.72
C GLN A 353 1.26 -13.53 -19.23
N LEU A 354 0.84 -12.32 -18.89
CA LEU A 354 0.80 -11.85 -17.51
C LEU A 354 -0.53 -12.23 -16.83
N CYS A 355 -0.43 -12.78 -15.60
CA CYS A 355 -1.57 -13.06 -14.73
C CYS A 355 -1.38 -12.36 -13.38
N GLU A 356 -2.34 -11.51 -12.99
CA GLU A 356 -2.27 -10.69 -11.77
C GLU A 356 -3.52 -10.92 -10.90
N PRO A 357 -3.54 -11.97 -10.08
CA PRO A 357 -4.74 -12.36 -9.33
C PRO A 357 -5.21 -11.32 -8.32
N LEU A 358 -4.29 -10.47 -7.81
CA LEU A 358 -4.56 -9.52 -6.73
C LEU A 358 -4.71 -8.07 -7.20
N LYS A 359 -4.73 -7.82 -8.50
CA LYS A 359 -4.72 -6.47 -9.12
C LYS A 359 -5.84 -5.54 -8.68
N TRP A 360 -6.86 -6.03 -8.01
CA TRP A 360 -8.01 -5.29 -7.51
C TRP A 360 -8.04 -5.12 -6.00
N LEU A 361 -7.07 -5.69 -5.27
CA LEU A 361 -7.05 -5.69 -3.82
C LEU A 361 -6.10 -4.62 -3.27
N PHE A 362 -6.55 -3.92 -2.22
CA PHE A 362 -5.67 -3.20 -1.32
C PHE A 362 -4.94 -4.15 -0.38
N LYS A 363 -3.86 -3.69 0.26
CA LYS A 363 -3.01 -4.52 1.12
C LYS A 363 -3.73 -5.20 2.28
N ASP A 364 -4.66 -4.50 2.90
CA ASP A 364 -5.50 -5.03 3.99
C ASP A 364 -6.51 -6.07 3.47
N GLU A 365 -7.02 -5.89 2.25
CA GLU A 365 -7.88 -6.87 1.58
C GLU A 365 -7.12 -8.15 1.24
N VAL A 366 -5.85 -8.04 0.78
CA VAL A 366 -4.99 -9.20 0.55
C VAL A 366 -4.84 -10.04 1.82
N ARG A 367 -4.63 -9.40 2.98
CA ARG A 367 -4.55 -10.10 4.26
C ARG A 367 -5.88 -10.78 4.64
N ARG A 368 -7.02 -10.12 4.39
CA ARG A 368 -8.35 -10.73 4.61
C ARG A 368 -8.57 -11.94 3.71
N VAL A 369 -8.18 -11.85 2.45
CA VAL A 369 -8.22 -12.96 1.49
C VAL A 369 -7.30 -14.11 1.93
N GLY A 370 -6.09 -13.81 2.41
CA GLY A 370 -5.18 -14.82 2.97
C GLY A 370 -5.82 -15.61 4.12
N ARG A 371 -6.50 -14.91 5.06
CA ARG A 371 -7.25 -15.58 6.15
C ARG A 371 -8.40 -16.43 5.62
N GLN A 372 -9.16 -15.94 4.64
CA GLN A 372 -10.25 -16.68 4.00
C GLN A 372 -9.74 -17.94 3.27
N LEU A 373 -8.51 -17.91 2.77
CA LEU A 373 -7.85 -19.07 2.16
C LEU A 373 -7.28 -20.07 3.19
N GLY A 374 -7.36 -19.75 4.48
CA GLY A 374 -6.85 -20.60 5.57
C GLY A 374 -5.33 -20.56 5.73
N MET A 375 -4.68 -19.48 5.26
CA MET A 375 -3.24 -19.33 5.42
C MET A 375 -2.84 -19.10 6.89
N PRO A 376 -1.68 -19.59 7.33
CA PRO A 376 -1.16 -19.35 8.67
C PRO A 376 -1.01 -17.87 8.99
N GLU A 377 -1.43 -17.46 10.19
CA GLU A 377 -1.45 -16.04 10.58
C GLU A 377 -0.04 -15.40 10.54
N HIS A 378 1.01 -16.14 10.84
CA HIS A 378 2.39 -15.63 10.79
C HIS A 378 2.87 -15.27 9.38
N LEU A 379 2.27 -15.83 8.32
CA LEU A 379 2.51 -15.41 6.93
C LEU A 379 1.71 -14.16 6.58
N ILE A 380 0.49 -14.04 7.10
CA ILE A 380 -0.44 -12.95 6.80
C ILE A 380 -0.02 -11.65 7.51
N THR A 381 0.43 -11.75 8.77
CA THR A 381 0.82 -10.61 9.61
C THR A 381 2.29 -10.21 9.45
N ARG A 382 3.00 -10.84 8.52
CA ARG A 382 4.40 -10.57 8.26
C ARG A 382 4.61 -9.08 7.92
N HIS A 383 5.61 -8.48 8.59
CA HIS A 383 6.02 -7.11 8.26
C HIS A 383 6.49 -7.02 6.82
N PRO A 384 6.30 -5.88 6.15
CA PRO A 384 6.95 -5.62 4.88
C PRO A 384 8.46 -5.83 4.99
N PHE A 385 9.04 -6.48 3.98
CA PHE A 385 10.47 -6.70 3.90
C PHE A 385 10.93 -6.28 2.50
N PRO A 386 12.00 -5.49 2.38
CA PRO A 386 12.42 -4.97 1.09
C PRO A 386 12.89 -6.08 0.15
N GLY A 387 12.67 -5.91 -1.16
CA GLY A 387 13.09 -6.88 -2.17
C GLY A 387 14.61 -7.19 -2.12
N PRO A 388 15.50 -6.19 -1.93
CA PRO A 388 16.92 -6.43 -1.74
C PRO A 388 17.30 -7.13 -0.41
N GLY A 389 16.34 -7.43 0.44
CA GLY A 389 16.58 -8.07 1.73
C GLY A 389 17.38 -7.20 2.69
N LEU A 390 18.27 -7.84 3.43
CA LEU A 390 19.16 -7.16 4.39
C LEU A 390 20.25 -6.30 3.72
N ALA A 391 20.42 -6.38 2.40
CA ALA A 391 21.41 -5.58 1.68
C ALA A 391 21.25 -4.07 1.90
N VAL A 392 20.00 -3.58 1.96
CA VAL A 392 19.70 -2.16 2.19
C VAL A 392 19.70 -1.77 3.68
N ARG A 393 20.12 -2.70 4.53
CA ARG A 393 20.30 -2.52 5.99
C ARG A 393 21.76 -2.74 6.41
N ILE A 394 22.68 -2.87 5.47
CA ILE A 394 24.12 -2.92 5.69
C ILE A 394 24.74 -1.71 5.01
N LEU A 395 25.13 -0.69 5.78
CA LEU A 395 25.79 0.49 5.24
C LEU A 395 27.21 0.13 4.77
N GLY A 396 27.51 0.42 3.50
CA GLY A 396 28.77 0.06 2.88
C GLY A 396 28.70 -1.25 2.08
N ASP A 397 29.84 -1.90 1.86
CA ASP A 397 29.92 -3.14 1.10
C ASP A 397 29.29 -4.34 1.83
N ILE A 398 28.80 -5.30 1.06
CA ILE A 398 28.10 -6.47 1.58
C ILE A 398 29.06 -7.67 1.56
N THR A 399 29.17 -8.35 2.71
CA THR A 399 29.91 -9.60 2.84
C THR A 399 29.08 -10.65 3.59
N PRO A 400 29.33 -11.96 3.38
CA PRO A 400 28.64 -13.01 4.13
C PRO A 400 28.75 -12.84 5.65
N GLU A 401 29.89 -12.34 6.15
CA GLU A 401 30.10 -12.09 7.56
C GLU A 401 29.19 -10.97 8.09
N LYS A 402 29.11 -9.83 7.39
CA LYS A 402 28.24 -8.71 7.75
C LYS A 402 26.76 -9.09 7.71
N VAL A 403 26.37 -9.87 6.71
CA VAL A 403 24.99 -10.39 6.63
C VAL A 403 24.68 -11.27 7.83
N ARG A 404 25.58 -12.18 8.22
CA ARG A 404 25.39 -13.04 9.40
C ARG A 404 25.27 -12.21 10.69
N ILE A 405 26.13 -11.21 10.88
CA ILE A 405 26.05 -10.30 12.04
C ILE A 405 24.68 -9.63 12.08
N LEU A 406 24.21 -9.10 10.95
CA LEU A 406 22.92 -8.43 10.89
C LEU A 406 21.75 -9.42 11.06
N GLN A 407 21.83 -10.62 10.49
CA GLN A 407 20.84 -11.69 10.69
C GLN A 407 20.68 -12.05 12.16
N ASP A 408 21.79 -12.20 12.89
CA ASP A 408 21.76 -12.52 14.31
C ASP A 408 21.16 -11.39 15.16
N ALA A 409 21.52 -10.13 14.87
CA ALA A 409 20.95 -8.96 15.56
C ALA A 409 19.46 -8.77 15.24
N ASP A 410 19.07 -8.90 13.98
CA ASP A 410 17.68 -8.78 13.53
C ASP A 410 16.79 -9.88 14.10
N ASP A 411 17.30 -11.12 14.18
CA ASP A 411 16.57 -12.26 14.79
C ASP A 411 16.26 -12.00 16.27
N ILE A 412 17.23 -11.53 17.05
CA ILE A 412 17.02 -11.17 18.47
C ILE A 412 15.96 -10.08 18.58
N TYR A 413 16.03 -9.05 17.74
CA TYR A 413 15.10 -7.93 17.79
C TYR A 413 13.68 -8.35 17.42
N ILE A 414 13.50 -9.04 16.28
CA ILE A 414 12.18 -9.45 15.79
C ILE A 414 11.55 -10.48 16.72
N ARG A 415 12.33 -11.43 17.25
CA ARG A 415 11.85 -12.40 18.25
C ARG A 415 11.41 -11.68 19.52
N GLY A 416 12.23 -10.74 20.00
CA GLY A 416 11.87 -9.93 21.16
C GLY A 416 10.55 -9.18 20.98
N LEU A 417 10.31 -8.55 19.81
CA LEU A 417 9.04 -7.87 19.50
C LEU A 417 7.84 -8.83 19.52
N ARG A 418 8.01 -10.09 19.07
CA ARG A 418 6.97 -11.12 19.06
C ARG A 418 6.64 -11.67 20.44
N GLU A 419 7.65 -11.75 21.31
CA GLU A 419 7.52 -12.31 22.67
C GLU A 419 7.03 -11.27 23.70
N TYR A 420 7.29 -9.98 23.46
CA TYR A 420 6.88 -8.94 24.41
C TYR A 420 5.41 -8.59 24.21
N VAL A 421 4.61 -8.93 25.23
CA VAL A 421 3.18 -8.57 25.28
C VAL A 421 3.05 -7.27 26.08
N ASP A 422 2.45 -6.25 25.47
CA ASP A 422 2.22 -4.96 26.11
C ASP A 422 0.99 -4.97 27.03
N THR A 423 0.78 -3.89 27.76
CA THR A 423 -0.27 -3.73 28.78
C THR A 423 -1.70 -3.93 28.26
N ASP A 424 -1.93 -3.76 26.96
CA ASP A 424 -3.22 -4.01 26.30
C ASP A 424 -3.41 -5.45 25.80
N GLY A 425 -2.43 -6.35 26.04
CA GLY A 425 -2.46 -7.75 25.65
C GLY A 425 -1.98 -8.03 24.23
N GLU A 426 -1.55 -6.99 23.48
CA GLU A 426 -0.97 -7.16 22.16
C GLU A 426 0.56 -7.25 22.18
N THR A 427 1.14 -7.98 21.20
CA THR A 427 2.60 -8.03 21.05
C THR A 427 3.11 -6.75 20.40
N LEU A 428 4.32 -6.32 20.75
CA LEU A 428 4.95 -5.17 20.09
C LEU A 428 5.08 -5.40 18.58
N TYR A 429 5.26 -6.64 18.14
CA TYR A 429 5.30 -6.99 16.72
C TYR A 429 4.03 -6.58 15.98
N ASN A 430 2.86 -6.80 16.56
CA ASN A 430 1.58 -6.45 15.94
C ASN A 430 1.30 -4.94 15.96
N LYS A 431 1.89 -4.22 16.91
CA LYS A 431 1.72 -2.77 17.05
C LYS A 431 2.55 -1.94 16.06
N VAL A 432 3.62 -2.51 15.53
CA VAL A 432 4.49 -1.81 14.57
C VAL A 432 4.21 -2.27 13.14
N TRP A 433 4.30 -1.34 12.20
CA TRP A 433 4.10 -1.63 10.79
C TRP A 433 5.28 -2.37 10.17
N GLN A 434 6.51 -1.96 10.54
CA GLN A 434 7.75 -2.58 10.12
C GLN A 434 8.82 -2.38 11.19
N ALA A 435 9.66 -3.39 11.38
CA ALA A 435 10.83 -3.31 12.24
C ALA A 435 12.02 -4.07 11.64
N GLY A 436 13.22 -3.66 12.02
CA GLY A 436 14.46 -4.33 11.63
C GLY A 436 15.69 -3.71 12.28
N ALA A 437 16.77 -4.45 12.22
CA ALA A 437 18.10 -4.00 12.59
C ALA A 437 18.87 -3.51 11.35
N ILE A 438 19.75 -2.54 11.54
CA ILE A 438 20.63 -1.96 10.52
C ILE A 438 22.07 -2.04 11.00
N LEU A 439 22.98 -2.60 10.20
CA LEU A 439 24.39 -2.69 10.53
C LEU A 439 25.13 -1.45 10.00
N LEU A 440 25.68 -0.66 10.91
CA LEU A 440 26.50 0.52 10.57
C LEU A 440 27.94 0.08 10.31
N SER A 441 28.15 -0.73 9.25
CA SER A 441 29.42 -1.42 9.00
C SER A 441 30.57 -0.50 8.62
N THR A 442 30.30 0.73 8.22
CA THR A 442 31.29 1.78 7.93
C THR A 442 31.83 2.49 9.18
N VAL A 443 31.22 2.24 10.34
CA VAL A 443 31.59 2.85 11.62
C VAL A 443 32.17 1.80 12.56
N ARG A 444 33.23 2.20 13.31
CA ARG A 444 33.76 1.42 14.41
C ARG A 444 33.48 2.14 15.72
N SER A 445 32.82 1.45 16.63
CA SER A 445 32.54 1.94 17.99
C SER A 445 33.54 1.37 18.98
N VAL A 446 33.99 2.22 19.91
CA VAL A 446 34.83 1.79 21.03
C VAL A 446 33.93 1.12 22.07
N GLY A 447 34.28 -0.07 22.48
CA GLY A 447 33.66 -0.82 23.58
C GLY A 447 34.72 -1.24 24.60
N VAL A 448 34.28 -1.62 25.78
CA VAL A 448 35.09 -2.29 26.81
C VAL A 448 34.39 -3.62 27.12
N MET A 449 35.06 -4.71 26.78
CA MET A 449 34.57 -6.08 27.11
C MET A 449 35.62 -6.78 27.96
N GLY A 450 35.28 -7.05 29.20
CA GLY A 450 36.28 -7.41 30.22
C GLY A 450 37.23 -6.22 30.49
N ASP A 451 38.51 -6.48 30.51
CA ASP A 451 39.53 -5.45 30.75
C ASP A 451 40.17 -4.88 29.45
N GLU A 452 39.64 -5.25 28.28
CA GLU A 452 40.18 -4.87 26.98
C GLU A 452 39.27 -3.94 26.20
N ARG A 453 39.86 -3.00 25.44
CA ARG A 453 39.12 -2.19 24.46
C ARG A 453 38.79 -3.00 23.22
N THR A 454 37.53 -2.92 22.79
CA THR A 454 37.07 -3.52 21.52
C THR A 454 36.70 -2.43 20.53
N TYR A 455 36.82 -2.74 19.23
CA TYR A 455 36.49 -1.86 18.11
C TYR A 455 35.58 -2.63 17.17
N GLU A 456 34.27 -2.56 17.42
CA GLU A 456 33.25 -3.32 16.70
C GLU A 456 32.20 -2.39 16.07
N HIS A 457 31.25 -2.96 15.36
CA HIS A 457 30.21 -2.19 14.69
C HIS A 457 29.06 -1.82 15.64
N PRO A 458 28.47 -0.63 15.48
CA PRO A 458 27.15 -0.35 16.04
C PRO A 458 26.05 -0.94 15.18
N VAL A 459 24.94 -1.28 15.84
CA VAL A 459 23.67 -1.66 15.20
C VAL A 459 22.62 -0.62 15.56
N ALA A 460 21.89 -0.12 14.57
CA ALA A 460 20.70 0.68 14.78
C ALA A 460 19.45 -0.22 14.71
N LEU A 461 18.55 -0.06 15.69
CA LEU A 461 17.23 -0.66 15.67
C LEU A 461 16.25 0.37 15.15
N ARG A 462 15.34 -0.03 14.27
CA ARG A 462 14.27 0.80 13.77
C ARG A 462 12.95 0.06 13.85
N ALA A 463 11.92 0.74 14.36
CA ALA A 463 10.54 0.32 14.25
C ALA A 463 9.67 1.54 13.93
N VAL A 464 8.71 1.36 13.03
CA VAL A 464 7.83 2.44 12.59
C VAL A 464 6.36 2.02 12.67
N THR A 465 5.51 2.98 12.96
CA THR A 465 4.07 2.90 12.81
C THR A 465 3.65 3.63 11.54
N SER A 466 2.75 3.06 10.77
CA SER A 466 2.22 3.65 9.54
C SER A 466 0.89 3.00 9.19
N THR A 467 0.06 3.72 8.44
CA THR A 467 -1.18 3.19 7.85
C THR A 467 -1.04 2.90 6.36
N ASP A 468 -0.19 3.64 5.67
CA ASP A 468 -0.12 3.66 4.20
C ASP A 468 1.30 3.60 3.62
N ALA A 469 2.33 3.57 4.47
CA ALA A 469 3.75 3.66 4.13
C ALA A 469 4.19 5.00 3.48
N MET A 470 3.27 5.91 3.20
CA MET A 470 3.59 7.25 2.67
C MET A 470 4.14 8.14 3.77
N THR A 471 3.50 8.09 4.93
CA THR A 471 3.97 8.71 6.17
C THR A 471 4.20 7.64 7.22
N ALA A 472 5.22 7.82 8.06
CA ALA A 472 5.51 6.92 9.16
C ALA A 472 6.09 7.69 10.34
N ASP A 473 5.75 7.27 11.53
CA ASP A 473 6.37 7.75 12.75
C ASP A 473 7.18 6.62 13.39
N TRP A 474 8.20 6.96 14.18
CA TRP A 474 8.94 5.97 14.92
C TRP A 474 8.10 5.39 16.05
N ALA A 475 8.23 4.09 16.30
CA ALA A 475 7.45 3.41 17.33
C ALA A 475 8.04 3.68 18.72
N HIS A 476 7.18 4.07 19.66
CA HIS A 476 7.55 4.26 21.06
C HIS A 476 7.62 2.90 21.77
N LEU A 477 8.78 2.26 21.71
CA LEU A 477 8.99 0.97 22.37
C LEU A 477 9.31 1.16 23.87
N PRO A 478 8.87 0.24 24.74
CA PRO A 478 9.17 0.27 26.18
C PRO A 478 10.69 0.25 26.45
N TYR A 479 11.13 1.03 27.41
CA TYR A 479 12.57 1.14 27.73
C TYR A 479 13.17 -0.17 28.26
N ASP A 480 12.42 -0.94 29.04
CA ASP A 480 12.83 -2.27 29.54
C ASP A 480 12.99 -3.26 28.40
N PHE A 481 12.10 -3.23 27.40
CA PHE A 481 12.24 -4.00 26.18
C PHE A 481 13.52 -3.63 25.42
N MET A 482 13.74 -2.33 25.19
CA MET A 482 14.95 -1.85 24.49
C MET A 482 16.23 -2.22 25.21
N ALA A 483 16.24 -2.09 26.54
CA ALA A 483 17.38 -2.47 27.37
C ALA A 483 17.66 -3.99 27.28
N LYS A 484 16.62 -4.83 27.33
CA LYS A 484 16.74 -6.28 27.19
C LYS A 484 17.32 -6.68 25.83
N VAL A 485 16.76 -6.14 24.73
CA VAL A 485 17.20 -6.46 23.37
C VAL A 485 18.63 -5.97 23.12
N SER A 486 18.95 -4.73 23.52
CA SER A 486 20.31 -4.19 23.42
C SER A 486 21.33 -5.06 24.14
N ASN A 487 21.02 -5.49 25.35
CA ASN A 487 21.89 -6.35 26.15
C ASN A 487 22.08 -7.72 25.49
N GLU A 488 21.00 -8.30 24.96
CA GLU A 488 21.06 -9.60 24.29
C GLU A 488 21.88 -9.54 23.00
N ILE A 489 21.72 -8.48 22.18
CA ILE A 489 22.50 -8.28 20.96
C ILE A 489 23.99 -8.16 21.29
N ILE A 490 24.37 -7.26 22.21
CA ILE A 490 25.79 -7.04 22.56
C ILE A 490 26.43 -8.31 23.10
N ASN A 491 25.72 -9.11 23.89
CA ASN A 491 26.28 -10.32 24.49
C ASN A 491 26.35 -11.52 23.56
N LYS A 492 25.43 -11.62 22.56
CA LYS A 492 25.32 -12.81 21.71
C LYS A 492 25.81 -12.61 20.28
N VAL A 493 25.84 -11.38 19.78
CA VAL A 493 26.24 -11.09 18.40
C VAL A 493 27.70 -10.59 18.38
N ARG A 494 28.59 -11.47 17.95
CA ARG A 494 30.01 -11.11 17.77
C ARG A 494 30.16 -10.06 16.67
N GLY A 495 30.95 -9.04 16.90
CA GLY A 495 31.16 -7.93 15.98
C GLY A 495 30.27 -6.71 16.26
N VAL A 496 29.46 -6.75 17.34
CA VAL A 496 28.59 -5.64 17.77
C VAL A 496 28.87 -5.30 19.24
N ASN A 497 29.20 -4.03 19.50
CA ASN A 497 29.43 -3.52 20.86
C ASN A 497 28.54 -2.33 21.22
N ARG A 498 27.62 -1.91 20.33
CA ARG A 498 26.73 -0.77 20.56
C ARG A 498 25.41 -0.94 19.84
N VAL A 499 24.31 -0.60 20.51
CA VAL A 499 22.97 -0.55 19.94
C VAL A 499 22.41 0.86 20.07
N CYS A 500 21.84 1.38 18.97
CA CYS A 500 21.15 2.68 18.89
C CYS A 500 19.69 2.44 18.49
N TYR A 501 18.82 3.42 18.70
CA TYR A 501 17.44 3.39 18.22
C TYR A 501 17.18 4.61 17.32
N ASP A 502 16.66 4.39 16.11
CA ASP A 502 16.34 5.46 15.17
C ASP A 502 14.94 6.03 15.44
N ILE A 503 14.91 7.31 15.83
CA ILE A 503 13.70 8.06 16.20
C ILE A 503 13.27 9.04 15.10
N SER A 504 13.63 8.78 13.85
CA SER A 504 13.28 9.65 12.73
C SER A 504 11.92 9.29 12.12
N SER A 505 11.06 10.29 11.89
CA SER A 505 9.80 10.14 11.17
C SER A 505 9.97 10.25 9.64
N LYS A 506 9.03 9.74 8.88
CA LYS A 506 8.94 9.90 7.43
C LYS A 506 7.74 10.81 7.08
N PRO A 507 7.92 11.96 6.40
CA PRO A 507 9.21 12.62 6.12
C PRO A 507 9.87 13.20 7.38
N PRO A 508 11.15 13.63 7.37
CA PRO A 508 12.04 13.70 6.20
C PRO A 508 12.82 12.41 5.90
N ALA A 509 12.94 11.49 6.88
CA ALA A 509 13.64 10.22 6.66
C ALA A 509 12.79 9.25 5.81
N THR A 510 13.42 8.19 5.32
CA THR A 510 12.76 7.04 4.72
C THR A 510 12.53 5.94 5.78
N ILE A 511 11.76 4.91 5.46
CA ILE A 511 11.57 3.77 6.36
C ILE A 511 12.84 2.92 6.38
N GLU A 512 13.36 2.52 5.21
CA GLU A 512 14.67 1.87 5.09
C GLU A 512 15.80 2.92 5.07
N TRP A 513 17.01 2.52 5.46
CA TRP A 513 18.16 3.42 5.51
C TRP A 513 18.88 3.60 4.16
N GLU A 514 18.85 2.56 3.29
CA GLU A 514 19.37 2.59 1.94
C GLU A 514 18.32 2.21 0.89
#